data_cf317ccdebda041e85b3af7cd556b2a2
#
_entry.id   cf317ccdebda041e85b3af7cd556b2a2
#
_cell.length_a   1.000
_cell.length_b   1.000
_cell.length_c   1.000
_cell.angle_alpha   90.00
_cell.angle_beta   90.00
_cell.angle_gamma   90.00
#
_symmetry.space_group_name_H-M   'P 1'
#
loop_
_entity.id
_entity.type
_entity.pdbx_description
1 polymer ?
#
loop_
_entity_poly.entity_id
_entity_poly.type
_entity_poly.pdbx_seq_one_letter_code
_entity_poly.pdbx_strand_id
1 'polypeptide(L)'
;MNKSIKFRLIVMNIIQWAVWGAYLTSMGSYLASVGLASRIGIFYAMQGIVSIFMPTIMGIVADKYIPAQKLLGICHGIAGAAMLGASFYCMSAGSAVDFSSLFSIYALSVAFYMPTIALSNSTAFNILEKNGYDTVKDFPPIRVFGTVGFICAMLFVNFMTNGEGVQYQHSYNQFTVSGILGITMLLYCFTLPECPCVKDSSEKEITLSERFGLNAFTLFKDRNMAIFFIFSMLLGVALQITNGFANPFISHFKEVPEFAQSWGARNANALISI
;
A
#
# COMPACT_ATOMS: atom_id res chain seq x y z
N MET A 1 -26.22 3.23 -10.41
CA MET A 1 -24.96 2.61 -10.87
C MET A 1 -25.19 1.15 -11.22
N ASN A 2 -24.63 0.68 -12.36
CA ASN A 2 -24.67 -0.74 -12.74
C ASN A 2 -24.02 -1.60 -11.63
N LYS A 3 -24.76 -2.60 -11.12
CA LYS A 3 -24.31 -3.46 -10.01
C LYS A 3 -22.98 -4.16 -10.32
N SER A 4 -22.76 -4.55 -11.57
CA SER A 4 -21.50 -5.21 -12.00
C SER A 4 -20.28 -4.27 -11.91
N ILE A 5 -20.40 -3.03 -12.35
CA ILE A 5 -19.30 -2.04 -12.29
C ILE A 5 -18.97 -1.71 -10.83
N LYS A 6 -20.02 -1.44 -10.03
CA LYS A 6 -19.85 -1.17 -8.59
C LYS A 6 -19.11 -2.30 -7.90
N PHE A 7 -19.55 -3.53 -8.12
CA PHE A 7 -18.94 -4.71 -7.52
C PHE A 7 -17.46 -4.86 -7.92
N ARG A 8 -17.15 -4.69 -9.22
CA ARG A 8 -15.75 -4.77 -9.70
C ARG A 8 -14.85 -3.73 -9.04
N LEU A 9 -15.31 -2.49 -8.91
CA LEU A 9 -14.53 -1.43 -8.27
C LEU A 9 -14.39 -1.65 -6.75
N ILE A 10 -15.40 -2.21 -6.09
CA ILE A 10 -15.32 -2.61 -4.68
C ILE A 10 -14.25 -3.67 -4.49
N VAL A 11 -14.28 -4.75 -5.27
CA VAL A 11 -13.28 -5.84 -5.16
C VAL A 11 -11.88 -5.33 -5.46
N MET A 12 -11.72 -4.47 -6.48
CA MET A 12 -10.45 -3.80 -6.78
C MET A 12 -9.93 -3.05 -5.54
N ASN A 13 -10.77 -2.25 -4.89
CA ASN A 13 -10.38 -1.50 -3.69
C ASN A 13 -10.04 -2.42 -2.51
N ILE A 14 -10.82 -3.49 -2.29
CA ILE A 14 -10.54 -4.46 -1.23
C ILE A 14 -9.14 -5.05 -1.42
N ILE A 15 -8.83 -5.58 -2.60
CA ILE A 15 -7.53 -6.23 -2.87
C ILE A 15 -6.40 -5.20 -2.80
N GLN A 16 -6.57 -4.01 -3.41
CA GLN A 16 -5.60 -2.92 -3.40
C GLN A 16 -5.08 -2.63 -1.99
N TRP A 17 -5.99 -2.47 -1.04
CA TRP A 17 -5.64 -2.09 0.33
C TRP A 17 -5.30 -3.29 1.21
N ALA A 18 -5.80 -4.48 0.89
CA ALA A 18 -5.44 -5.71 1.58
C ALA A 18 -3.96 -6.07 1.39
N VAL A 19 -3.39 -5.82 0.20
CA VAL A 19 -1.94 -6.00 -0.07
C VAL A 19 -1.11 -5.24 0.95
N TRP A 20 -1.47 -4.01 1.25
CA TRP A 20 -0.74 -3.17 2.20
C TRP A 20 -1.05 -3.53 3.65
N GLY A 21 -2.33 -3.78 3.97
CA GLY A 21 -2.77 -4.19 5.29
C GLY A 21 -2.13 -5.50 5.80
N ALA A 22 -1.71 -6.37 4.88
CA ALA A 22 -1.07 -7.62 5.25
C ALA A 22 0.27 -7.45 5.98
N TYR A 23 1.02 -6.36 5.73
CA TYR A 23 2.35 -6.19 6.33
C TYR A 23 2.61 -4.81 6.95
N LEU A 24 1.89 -3.76 6.54
CA LEU A 24 2.24 -2.38 6.89
C LEU A 24 2.43 -2.18 8.39
N THR A 25 1.49 -2.64 9.20
CA THR A 25 1.50 -2.42 10.66
C THR A 25 2.36 -3.41 11.42
N SER A 26 2.57 -4.61 10.87
CA SER A 26 3.25 -5.72 11.55
C SER A 26 4.71 -5.91 11.14
N MET A 27 5.14 -5.32 10.02
CA MET A 27 6.51 -5.46 9.52
C MET A 27 7.56 -5.02 10.57
N GLY A 28 7.28 -3.97 11.34
CA GLY A 28 8.17 -3.49 12.39
C GLY A 28 8.44 -4.56 13.46
N SER A 29 7.41 -5.31 13.89
CA SER A 29 7.57 -6.40 14.85
C SER A 29 8.39 -7.57 14.30
N TYR A 30 8.19 -7.91 13.02
CA TYR A 30 9.02 -8.92 12.36
C TYR A 30 10.48 -8.47 12.24
N LEU A 31 10.74 -7.23 11.81
CA LEU A 31 12.09 -6.68 11.70
C LEU A 31 12.80 -6.67 13.07
N ALA A 32 12.07 -6.34 14.13
CA ALA A 32 12.62 -6.40 15.48
C ALA A 32 13.01 -7.84 15.88
N SER A 33 12.18 -8.84 15.55
CA SER A 33 12.43 -10.24 15.89
C SER A 33 13.65 -10.86 15.20
N VAL A 34 14.02 -10.33 14.02
CA VAL A 34 15.20 -10.75 13.25
C VAL A 34 16.42 -9.83 13.44
N GLY A 35 16.44 -9.02 14.51
CA GLY A 35 17.57 -8.17 14.86
C GLY A 35 17.71 -6.87 14.09
N LEU A 36 16.69 -6.48 13.30
CA LEU A 36 16.67 -5.26 12.50
C LEU A 36 15.87 -4.11 13.14
N ALA A 37 15.67 -4.11 14.45
CA ALA A 37 14.89 -3.09 15.17
C ALA A 37 15.37 -1.66 14.90
N SER A 38 16.69 -1.42 14.87
CA SER A 38 17.30 -0.11 14.57
C SER A 38 17.08 0.35 13.12
N ARG A 39 16.62 -0.53 12.23
CA ARG A 39 16.41 -0.27 10.81
C ARG A 39 14.94 -0.09 10.43
N ILE A 40 14.00 -0.24 11.35
CA ILE A 40 12.55 -0.12 11.09
C ILE A 40 12.24 1.20 10.38
N GLY A 41 12.77 2.31 10.89
CA GLY A 41 12.50 3.64 10.34
C GLY A 41 12.87 3.79 8.85
N ILE A 42 13.95 3.14 8.39
CA ILE A 42 14.39 3.27 6.99
C ILE A 42 13.48 2.48 6.03
N PHE A 43 12.92 1.35 6.47
CA PHE A 43 11.92 0.62 5.69
C PHE A 43 10.66 1.48 5.47
N TYR A 44 10.17 2.14 6.51
CA TYR A 44 9.00 3.02 6.39
C TYR A 44 9.30 4.32 5.64
N ALA A 45 10.50 4.90 5.80
CA ALA A 45 10.93 6.07 5.05
C ALA A 45 10.97 5.81 3.54
N MET A 46 11.33 4.59 3.11
CA MET A 46 11.38 4.22 1.69
C MET A 46 10.01 4.37 1.01
N GLN A 47 8.92 4.10 1.70
CA GLN A 47 7.56 4.31 1.18
C GLN A 47 7.33 5.79 0.84
N GLY A 48 7.73 6.70 1.73
CA GLY A 48 7.62 8.14 1.51
C GLY A 48 8.49 8.62 0.35
N ILE A 49 9.77 8.20 0.32
CA ILE A 49 10.72 8.57 -0.74
C ILE A 49 10.19 8.17 -2.11
N VAL A 50 9.76 6.92 -2.26
CA VAL A 50 9.20 6.40 -3.52
C VAL A 50 7.93 7.13 -3.92
N SER A 51 7.08 7.48 -2.95
CA SER A 51 5.80 8.18 -3.21
C SER A 51 5.98 9.58 -3.78
N ILE A 52 7.18 10.18 -3.68
CA ILE A 52 7.46 11.49 -4.29
C ILE A 52 7.59 11.38 -5.82
N PHE A 53 8.21 10.33 -6.33
CA PHE A 53 8.59 10.24 -7.75
C PHE A 53 7.75 9.24 -8.55
N MET A 54 7.53 8.05 -8.00
CA MET A 54 6.96 6.93 -8.75
C MET A 54 5.51 7.15 -9.22
N PRO A 55 4.60 7.79 -8.44
CA PRO A 55 3.25 8.05 -8.94
C PRO A 55 3.25 8.91 -10.21
N THR A 56 4.11 9.93 -10.27
CA THR A 56 4.23 10.80 -11.45
C THR A 56 4.76 10.02 -12.65
N ILE A 57 5.82 9.22 -12.47
CA ILE A 57 6.38 8.40 -13.54
C ILE A 57 5.34 7.43 -14.08
N MET A 58 4.64 6.72 -13.20
CA MET A 58 3.62 5.74 -13.61
C MET A 58 2.37 6.41 -14.16
N GLY A 59 2.03 7.62 -13.72
CA GLY A 59 0.98 8.44 -14.33
C GLY A 59 1.29 8.75 -15.81
N ILE A 60 2.50 9.20 -16.11
CA ILE A 60 2.93 9.45 -17.50
C ILE A 60 2.86 8.19 -18.36
N VAL A 61 3.25 7.04 -17.78
CA VAL A 61 3.18 5.75 -18.47
C VAL A 61 1.72 5.34 -18.73
N ALA A 62 0.82 5.56 -17.76
CA ALA A 62 -0.61 5.27 -17.90
C ALA A 62 -1.28 6.14 -18.96
N ASP A 63 -0.91 7.41 -19.02
CA ASP A 63 -1.51 8.36 -19.95
C ASP A 63 -1.08 8.10 -21.41
N LYS A 64 0.18 7.71 -21.62
CA LYS A 64 0.76 7.65 -22.97
C LYS A 64 0.92 6.24 -23.55
N TYR A 65 1.26 5.24 -22.72
CA TYR A 65 1.79 3.98 -23.24
C TYR A 65 0.96 2.76 -22.87
N ILE A 66 0.46 2.67 -21.64
CA ILE A 66 -0.20 1.47 -21.12
C ILE A 66 -1.52 1.86 -20.45
N PRO A 67 -2.66 1.27 -20.85
CA PRO A 67 -3.93 1.51 -20.19
C PRO A 67 -3.85 1.38 -18.66
N ALA A 68 -4.45 2.35 -17.93
CA ALA A 68 -4.28 2.50 -16.48
C ALA A 68 -4.57 1.20 -15.70
N GLN A 69 -5.63 0.45 -16.07
CA GLN A 69 -5.96 -0.82 -15.42
C GLN A 69 -4.92 -1.91 -15.67
N LYS A 70 -4.27 -1.93 -16.85
CA LYS A 70 -3.21 -2.90 -17.17
C LYS A 70 -1.93 -2.55 -16.41
N LEU A 71 -1.58 -1.26 -16.38
CA LEU A 71 -0.42 -0.77 -15.63
C LEU A 71 -0.60 -1.03 -14.13
N LEU A 72 -1.80 -0.80 -13.57
CA LEU A 72 -2.15 -1.15 -12.20
C LEU A 72 -1.87 -2.63 -11.91
N GLY A 73 -2.29 -3.52 -12.79
CA GLY A 73 -2.02 -4.95 -12.66
C GLY A 73 -0.53 -5.28 -12.72
N ILE A 74 0.20 -4.74 -13.70
CA ILE A 74 1.65 -4.96 -13.85
C ILE A 74 2.41 -4.51 -12.60
N CYS A 75 2.10 -3.32 -12.09
CA CYS A 75 2.73 -2.79 -10.88
C CYS A 75 2.47 -3.69 -9.67
N HIS A 76 1.24 -4.17 -9.49
CA HIS A 76 0.92 -5.14 -8.45
C HIS A 76 1.60 -6.48 -8.64
N GLY A 77 1.75 -6.94 -9.88
CA GLY A 77 2.46 -8.18 -10.20
C GLY A 77 3.93 -8.11 -9.80
N ILE A 78 4.63 -7.03 -10.17
CA ILE A 78 6.04 -6.82 -9.81
C ILE A 78 6.18 -6.67 -8.30
N ALA A 79 5.34 -5.84 -7.67
CA ALA A 79 5.36 -5.64 -6.23
C ALA A 79 5.08 -6.94 -5.47
N GLY A 80 4.09 -7.72 -5.91
CA GLY A 80 3.73 -9.00 -5.32
C GLY A 80 4.82 -10.06 -5.49
N ALA A 81 5.43 -10.15 -6.67
CA ALA A 81 6.56 -11.05 -6.91
C ALA A 81 7.77 -10.70 -6.02
N ALA A 82 8.06 -9.40 -5.85
CA ALA A 82 9.11 -8.96 -4.94
C ALA A 82 8.78 -9.33 -3.47
N MET A 83 7.52 -9.17 -3.03
CA MET A 83 7.13 -9.59 -1.67
C MET A 83 7.22 -11.11 -1.47
N LEU A 84 6.86 -11.92 -2.46
CA LEU A 84 7.10 -13.36 -2.41
C LEU A 84 8.59 -13.68 -2.34
N GLY A 85 9.41 -12.95 -3.11
CA GLY A 85 10.87 -13.05 -3.03
C GLY A 85 11.42 -12.68 -1.66
N ALA A 86 10.91 -11.61 -1.02
CA ALA A 86 11.26 -11.23 0.33
C ALA A 86 10.89 -12.33 1.35
N SER A 87 9.69 -12.89 1.21
CA SER A 87 9.24 -14.00 2.05
C SER A 87 10.13 -15.23 1.91
N PHE A 88 10.43 -15.63 0.68
CA PHE A 88 11.30 -16.78 0.41
C PHE A 88 12.72 -16.56 0.95
N TYR A 89 13.27 -15.35 0.75
CA TYR A 89 14.56 -14.96 1.32
C TYR A 89 14.56 -15.07 2.84
N CYS A 90 13.57 -14.48 3.52
CA CYS A 90 13.48 -14.53 4.98
C CYS A 90 13.28 -15.96 5.50
N MET A 91 12.50 -16.79 4.80
CA MET A 91 12.34 -18.22 5.11
C MET A 91 13.68 -18.94 5.05
N SER A 92 14.49 -18.68 4.05
CA SER A 92 15.79 -19.33 3.84
C SER A 92 16.86 -18.82 4.82
N ALA A 93 16.82 -17.53 5.17
CA ALA A 93 17.79 -16.91 6.08
C ALA A 93 17.51 -17.20 7.57
N GLY A 94 16.27 -17.56 7.92
CA GLY A 94 15.87 -17.83 9.30
C GLY A 94 16.06 -16.61 10.21
N SER A 95 16.95 -16.72 11.20
CA SER A 95 17.32 -15.59 12.09
C SER A 95 18.45 -14.72 11.55
N ALA A 96 19.13 -15.13 10.47
CA ALA A 96 20.29 -14.42 9.90
C ALA A 96 19.89 -13.52 8.71
N VAL A 97 18.80 -12.78 8.85
CA VAL A 97 18.31 -11.87 7.80
C VAL A 97 19.25 -10.68 7.65
N ASP A 98 19.87 -10.56 6.47
CA ASP A 98 20.71 -9.39 6.15
C ASP A 98 19.84 -8.19 5.74
N PHE A 99 20.19 -7.02 6.31
CA PHE A 99 19.47 -5.78 6.04
C PHE A 99 19.47 -5.41 4.54
N SER A 100 20.64 -5.45 3.90
CA SER A 100 20.79 -4.95 2.52
C SER A 100 19.99 -5.81 1.54
N SER A 101 20.00 -7.12 1.74
CA SER A 101 19.28 -8.07 0.91
C SER A 101 17.76 -7.89 1.04
N LEU A 102 17.24 -7.90 2.27
CA LEU A 102 15.81 -7.71 2.51
C LEU A 102 15.35 -6.32 2.07
N PHE A 103 16.10 -5.28 2.39
CA PHE A 103 15.76 -3.91 2.04
C PHE A 103 15.70 -3.69 0.54
N SER A 104 16.62 -4.27 -0.24
CA SER A 104 16.64 -4.14 -1.70
C SER A 104 15.40 -4.77 -2.34
N ILE A 105 15.01 -5.97 -1.89
CA ILE A 105 13.81 -6.65 -2.38
C ILE A 105 12.55 -5.88 -1.98
N TYR A 106 12.50 -5.42 -0.73
CA TYR A 106 11.39 -4.61 -0.23
C TYR A 106 11.28 -3.27 -0.98
N ALA A 107 12.39 -2.57 -1.21
CA ALA A 107 12.41 -1.32 -1.95
C ALA A 107 11.87 -1.47 -3.37
N LEU A 108 12.20 -2.58 -4.05
CA LEU A 108 11.62 -2.91 -5.35
C LEU A 108 10.09 -3.08 -5.26
N SER A 109 9.61 -3.81 -4.27
CA SER A 109 8.17 -3.98 -4.07
C SER A 109 7.48 -2.65 -3.85
N VAL A 110 8.00 -1.82 -2.95
CA VAL A 110 7.42 -0.51 -2.61
C VAL A 110 7.46 0.45 -3.81
N ALA A 111 8.54 0.42 -4.62
CA ALA A 111 8.66 1.25 -5.81
C ALA A 111 7.50 1.03 -6.80
N PHE A 112 7.05 -0.20 -6.94
CA PHE A 112 5.91 -0.52 -7.80
C PHE A 112 4.56 -0.47 -7.09
N TYR A 113 4.51 -0.70 -5.77
CA TYR A 113 3.24 -0.64 -5.03
C TYR A 113 2.76 0.80 -4.80
N MET A 114 3.62 1.74 -4.40
CA MET A 114 3.19 3.10 -4.05
C MET A 114 2.41 3.82 -5.17
N PRO A 115 2.83 3.78 -6.44
CA PRO A 115 2.06 4.40 -7.51
C PRO A 115 0.70 3.75 -7.75
N THR A 116 0.48 2.49 -7.33
CA THR A 116 -0.82 1.82 -7.52
C THR A 116 -1.95 2.48 -6.74
N ILE A 117 -1.64 3.22 -5.66
CA ILE A 117 -2.64 3.98 -4.90
C ILE A 117 -3.27 5.06 -5.78
N ALA A 118 -2.46 5.81 -6.53
CA ALA A 118 -2.96 6.80 -7.48
C ALA A 118 -3.60 6.15 -8.72
N LEU A 119 -2.98 5.09 -9.26
CA LEU A 119 -3.49 4.36 -10.42
C LEU A 119 -4.84 3.70 -10.16
N SER A 120 -5.08 3.15 -8.98
CA SER A 120 -6.38 2.55 -8.62
C SER A 120 -7.49 3.60 -8.58
N ASN A 121 -7.20 4.79 -8.02
CA ASN A 121 -8.15 5.90 -8.00
C ASN A 121 -8.43 6.40 -9.43
N SER A 122 -7.38 6.63 -10.23
CA SER A 122 -7.51 7.05 -11.63
C SER A 122 -8.30 6.03 -12.47
N THR A 123 -8.01 4.73 -12.29
CA THR A 123 -8.76 3.65 -12.95
C THR A 123 -10.25 3.68 -12.55
N ALA A 124 -10.54 3.86 -11.26
CA ALA A 124 -11.92 3.95 -10.79
C ALA A 124 -12.65 5.16 -11.36
N PHE A 125 -12.02 6.33 -11.37
CA PHE A 125 -12.59 7.56 -11.93
C PHE A 125 -12.87 7.40 -13.42
N ASN A 126 -11.90 6.93 -14.20
CA ASN A 126 -12.09 6.67 -15.63
C ASN A 126 -13.26 5.71 -15.92
N ILE A 127 -13.39 4.64 -15.15
CA ILE A 127 -14.50 3.69 -15.30
C ILE A 127 -15.83 4.33 -14.96
N LEU A 128 -15.92 5.12 -13.88
CA LEU A 128 -17.14 5.80 -13.47
C LEU A 128 -17.57 6.84 -14.51
N GLU A 129 -16.68 7.72 -14.93
CA GLU A 129 -16.96 8.79 -15.91
C GLU A 129 -17.41 8.23 -17.25
N LYS A 130 -16.73 7.19 -17.78
CA LYS A 130 -17.14 6.51 -19.01
C LYS A 130 -18.54 5.93 -18.98
N ASN A 131 -18.99 5.56 -17.80
CA ASN A 131 -20.34 4.99 -17.62
C ASN A 131 -21.35 6.03 -17.15
N GLY A 132 -21.01 7.33 -17.20
CA GLY A 132 -21.93 8.44 -16.86
C GLY A 132 -22.22 8.58 -15.37
N TYR A 133 -21.32 8.12 -14.50
CA TYR A 133 -21.46 8.24 -13.04
C TYR A 133 -20.69 9.45 -12.51
N ASP A 134 -21.16 10.00 -11.39
CA ASP A 134 -20.54 11.12 -10.69
C ASP A 134 -19.43 10.60 -9.76
N THR A 135 -18.18 10.91 -10.09
CA THR A 135 -17.03 10.47 -9.30
C THR A 135 -17.06 10.98 -7.85
N VAL A 136 -17.59 12.19 -7.62
CA VAL A 136 -17.66 12.78 -6.28
C VAL A 136 -18.68 12.07 -5.40
N LYS A 137 -19.80 11.60 -5.97
CA LYS A 137 -20.87 10.92 -5.24
C LYS A 137 -20.68 9.40 -5.18
N ASP A 138 -20.26 8.80 -6.30
CA ASP A 138 -20.26 7.35 -6.47
C ASP A 138 -18.96 6.69 -6.02
N PHE A 139 -17.82 7.40 -6.04
CA PHE A 139 -16.52 6.82 -5.64
C PHE A 139 -16.36 6.66 -4.12
N PRO A 140 -16.70 7.63 -3.24
CA PRO A 140 -16.47 7.49 -1.81
C PRO A 140 -17.07 6.23 -1.18
N PRO A 141 -18.32 5.81 -1.50
CA PRO A 141 -18.88 4.56 -1.00
C PRO A 141 -18.15 3.30 -1.47
N ILE A 142 -17.45 3.37 -2.61
CA ILE A 142 -16.62 2.27 -3.13
C ILE A 142 -15.29 2.25 -2.39
N ARG A 143 -14.69 3.44 -2.17
CA ARG A 143 -13.38 3.60 -1.52
C ARG A 143 -13.35 3.11 -0.07
N VAL A 144 -14.47 3.20 0.66
CA VAL A 144 -14.61 2.67 2.04
C VAL A 144 -14.26 1.17 2.10
N PHE A 145 -14.60 0.39 1.08
CA PHE A 145 -14.26 -1.03 1.03
C PHE A 145 -12.74 -1.30 0.98
N GLY A 146 -11.95 -0.32 0.59
CA GLY A 146 -10.50 -0.41 0.73
C GLY A 146 -10.06 -0.51 2.20
N THR A 147 -10.67 0.29 3.08
CA THR A 147 -10.42 0.19 4.53
C THR A 147 -10.84 -1.18 5.07
N VAL A 148 -11.98 -1.70 4.62
CA VAL A 148 -12.43 -3.07 4.97
C VAL A 148 -11.38 -4.10 4.53
N GLY A 149 -10.87 -4.01 3.30
CA GLY A 149 -9.82 -4.91 2.81
C GLY A 149 -8.54 -4.84 3.64
N PHE A 150 -8.11 -3.63 3.99
CA PHE A 150 -6.95 -3.40 4.85
C PHE A 150 -7.12 -4.06 6.22
N ILE A 151 -8.24 -3.81 6.90
CA ILE A 151 -8.55 -4.40 8.21
C ILE A 151 -8.64 -5.93 8.14
N CYS A 152 -9.32 -6.46 7.12
CA CYS A 152 -9.42 -7.92 6.93
C CYS A 152 -8.05 -8.57 6.79
N ALA A 153 -7.13 -7.97 6.03
CA ALA A 153 -5.78 -8.48 5.88
C ALA A 153 -4.98 -8.39 7.19
N MET A 154 -5.10 -7.28 7.93
CA MET A 154 -4.50 -7.14 9.27
C MET A 154 -4.99 -8.24 10.23
N LEU A 155 -6.30 -8.47 10.28
CA LEU A 155 -6.89 -9.51 11.13
C LEU A 155 -6.45 -10.91 10.69
N PHE A 156 -6.38 -11.16 9.38
CA PHE A 156 -5.91 -12.42 8.84
C PHE A 156 -4.49 -12.73 9.32
N VAL A 157 -3.54 -11.81 9.15
CA VAL A 157 -2.14 -12.04 9.59
C VAL A 157 -2.00 -12.05 11.11
N ASN A 158 -2.93 -11.44 11.85
CA ASN A 158 -2.96 -11.50 13.31
C ASN A 158 -3.36 -12.88 13.84
N PHE A 159 -4.40 -13.48 13.24
CA PHE A 159 -4.96 -14.73 13.77
C PHE A 159 -4.39 -15.99 13.13
N MET A 160 -3.81 -15.90 11.93
CA MET A 160 -3.16 -17.04 11.29
C MET A 160 -1.79 -17.31 11.93
N THR A 161 -1.48 -18.59 12.08
CA THR A 161 -0.19 -19.09 12.59
C THR A 161 0.49 -19.96 11.55
N ASN A 162 1.82 -19.97 11.54
CA ASN A 162 2.61 -20.93 10.77
C ASN A 162 2.65 -22.32 11.45
N GLY A 163 3.33 -23.27 10.82
CA GLY A 163 3.46 -24.63 11.35
C GLY A 163 4.18 -24.73 12.71
N GLU A 164 4.86 -23.66 13.13
CA GLU A 164 5.56 -23.53 14.42
C GLU A 164 4.71 -22.81 15.48
N GLY A 165 3.47 -22.47 15.17
CA GLY A 165 2.56 -21.74 16.08
C GLY A 165 2.83 -20.24 16.18
N VAL A 166 3.73 -19.69 15.35
CA VAL A 166 4.03 -18.25 15.32
C VAL A 166 3.00 -17.53 14.45
N GLN A 167 2.39 -16.46 14.98
CA GLN A 167 1.44 -15.65 14.22
C GLN A 167 2.11 -15.01 12.99
N TYR A 168 1.38 -14.91 11.88
CA TYR A 168 1.89 -14.31 10.64
C TYR A 168 2.37 -12.87 10.83
N GLN A 169 1.74 -12.09 11.72
CA GLN A 169 2.17 -10.72 12.03
C GLN A 169 3.60 -10.64 12.64
N HIS A 170 4.15 -11.73 13.15
CA HIS A 170 5.51 -11.82 13.72
C HIS A 170 6.45 -12.67 12.86
N SER A 171 6.02 -13.07 11.67
CA SER A 171 6.79 -13.92 10.77
C SER A 171 6.84 -13.35 9.36
N TYR A 172 7.72 -13.89 8.52
CA TYR A 172 7.81 -13.55 7.10
C TYR A 172 6.53 -13.86 6.30
N ASN A 173 5.62 -14.67 6.86
CA ASN A 173 4.37 -15.03 6.18
C ASN A 173 3.47 -13.83 5.86
N GLN A 174 3.61 -12.70 6.57
CA GLN A 174 2.95 -11.45 6.19
C GLN A 174 3.34 -10.98 4.77
N PHE A 175 4.60 -11.18 4.37
CA PHE A 175 5.07 -10.88 3.01
C PHE A 175 4.50 -11.87 1.99
N THR A 176 4.36 -13.15 2.38
CA THR A 176 3.69 -14.16 1.55
C THR A 176 2.26 -13.75 1.24
N VAL A 177 1.48 -13.36 2.27
CA VAL A 177 0.08 -12.93 2.10
C VAL A 177 0.00 -11.70 1.19
N SER A 178 0.83 -10.69 1.44
CA SER A 178 0.90 -9.49 0.60
C SER A 178 1.24 -9.83 -0.85
N GLY A 179 2.23 -10.70 -1.06
CA GLY A 179 2.66 -11.13 -2.39
C GLY A 179 1.57 -11.88 -3.16
N ILE A 180 0.87 -12.82 -2.51
CA ILE A 180 -0.26 -13.54 -3.12
C ILE A 180 -1.38 -12.58 -3.50
N LEU A 181 -1.74 -11.63 -2.63
CA LEU A 181 -2.74 -10.62 -2.92
C LEU A 181 -2.31 -9.72 -4.09
N GLY A 182 -1.02 -9.35 -4.19
CA GLY A 182 -0.48 -8.59 -5.31
C GLY A 182 -0.62 -9.34 -6.65
N ILE A 183 -0.27 -10.64 -6.69
CA ILE A 183 -0.49 -11.47 -7.88
C ILE A 183 -1.99 -11.63 -8.18
N THR A 184 -2.82 -11.78 -7.17
CA THR A 184 -4.29 -11.82 -7.34
C THR A 184 -4.79 -10.53 -7.98
N MET A 185 -4.27 -9.36 -7.56
CA MET A 185 -4.63 -8.08 -8.15
C MET A 185 -4.17 -7.97 -9.61
N LEU A 186 -2.97 -8.46 -9.97
CA LEU A 186 -2.53 -8.54 -11.36
C LEU A 186 -3.56 -9.27 -12.22
N LEU A 187 -3.96 -10.48 -11.80
CA LEU A 187 -4.95 -11.27 -12.52
C LEU A 187 -6.32 -10.59 -12.57
N TYR A 188 -6.72 -9.97 -11.47
CA TYR A 188 -8.00 -9.27 -11.36
C TYR A 188 -8.11 -8.08 -12.31
N CYS A 189 -7.01 -7.34 -12.51
CA CYS A 189 -6.98 -6.17 -13.40
C CYS A 189 -7.35 -6.50 -14.85
N PHE A 190 -7.16 -7.74 -15.30
CA PHE A 190 -7.62 -8.18 -16.63
C PHE A 190 -9.15 -8.27 -16.75
N THR A 191 -9.87 -8.30 -15.63
CA THR A 191 -11.33 -8.34 -15.63
C THR A 191 -11.96 -6.95 -15.60
N LEU A 192 -11.17 -5.89 -15.34
CA LEU A 192 -11.67 -4.51 -15.29
C LEU A 192 -11.99 -3.97 -16.68
N PRO A 193 -12.97 -3.04 -16.78
CA PRO A 193 -13.24 -2.33 -18.03
C PRO A 193 -12.01 -1.58 -18.53
N GLU A 194 -11.86 -1.49 -19.85
CA GLU A 194 -10.71 -0.80 -20.45
C GLU A 194 -10.73 0.70 -20.20
N CYS A 195 -9.59 1.22 -19.73
CA CYS A 195 -9.29 2.64 -19.57
C CYS A 195 -8.26 3.01 -20.64
N PRO A 196 -8.66 3.44 -21.84
CA PRO A 196 -7.70 3.74 -22.91
C PRO A 196 -6.79 4.90 -22.51
N CYS A 197 -5.57 4.86 -23.03
CA CYS A 197 -4.65 5.98 -22.95
C CYS A 197 -5.29 7.21 -23.62
N VAL A 198 -5.10 8.39 -23.03
CA VAL A 198 -5.51 9.66 -23.64
C VAL A 198 -4.52 9.94 -24.77
N LYS A 199 -4.92 9.65 -26.01
CA LYS A 199 -4.19 10.13 -27.19
C LYS A 199 -4.49 11.61 -27.35
N ASP A 200 -3.81 12.45 -26.60
CA ASP A 200 -3.89 13.88 -26.80
C ASP A 200 -3.14 14.23 -28.10
N SER A 201 -3.92 14.55 -29.14
CA SER A 201 -3.41 15.05 -30.42
C SER A 201 -2.98 16.52 -30.38
N SER A 202 -3.07 17.16 -29.23
CA SER A 202 -2.55 18.51 -28.99
C SER A 202 -1.24 18.41 -28.20
N GLU A 203 -0.12 18.38 -28.94
CA GLU A 203 1.21 18.63 -28.39
C GLU A 203 1.33 20.07 -27.88
N LYS A 204 0.67 20.39 -26.77
CA LYS A 204 1.20 21.44 -25.92
C LYS A 204 2.45 20.84 -25.26
N GLU A 205 3.58 21.44 -25.51
CA GLU A 205 4.83 21.12 -24.81
C GLU A 205 4.61 21.36 -23.32
N ILE A 206 4.14 20.32 -22.62
CA ILE A 206 4.00 20.34 -21.18
C ILE A 206 5.43 20.35 -20.62
N THR A 207 5.80 21.42 -19.92
CA THR A 207 7.11 21.56 -19.31
C THR A 207 7.36 20.44 -18.29
N LEU A 208 8.62 20.08 -18.04
CA LEU A 208 8.97 19.08 -17.04
C LEU A 208 8.40 19.42 -15.65
N SER A 209 8.36 20.70 -15.28
CA SER A 209 7.76 21.17 -14.03
C SER A 209 6.25 20.91 -13.95
N GLU A 210 5.53 21.03 -15.05
CA GLU A 210 4.11 20.69 -15.11
C GLU A 210 3.89 19.16 -15.02
N ARG A 211 4.74 18.38 -15.69
CA ARG A 211 4.69 16.90 -15.61
C ARG A 211 4.93 16.36 -14.21
N PHE A 212 5.83 16.99 -13.46
CA PHE A 212 6.10 16.63 -12.07
C PHE A 212 5.15 17.30 -11.07
N GLY A 213 4.15 18.03 -11.55
CA GLY A 213 3.16 18.68 -10.68
C GLY A 213 3.75 19.80 -9.80
N LEU A 214 4.94 20.32 -10.14
CA LEU A 214 5.60 21.37 -9.35
C LEU A 214 4.78 22.65 -9.30
N ASN A 215 3.87 22.85 -10.24
CA ASN A 215 2.91 23.95 -10.24
C ASN A 215 1.98 23.90 -9.00
N ALA A 216 1.80 22.73 -8.37
CA ALA A 216 1.06 22.61 -7.12
C ALA A 216 1.69 23.44 -5.97
N PHE A 217 3.01 23.68 -6.01
CA PHE A 217 3.67 24.57 -5.05
C PHE A 217 3.21 26.01 -5.12
N THR A 218 2.64 26.45 -6.24
CA THR A 218 2.04 27.78 -6.36
C THR A 218 0.82 27.96 -5.45
N LEU A 219 0.14 26.86 -5.09
CA LEU A 219 -1.00 26.86 -4.17
C LEU A 219 -0.59 27.27 -2.74
N PHE A 220 0.69 27.13 -2.37
CA PHE A 220 1.18 27.62 -1.08
C PHE A 220 1.14 29.16 -0.96
N LYS A 221 0.92 29.87 -2.05
CA LYS A 221 0.70 31.35 -2.03
C LYS A 221 -0.66 31.70 -1.39
N ASP A 222 -1.65 30.80 -1.48
CA ASP A 222 -2.90 30.95 -0.75
C ASP A 222 -2.74 30.46 0.68
N ARG A 223 -3.10 31.30 1.66
CA ARG A 223 -2.93 30.99 3.09
C ARG A 223 -3.71 29.77 3.52
N ASN A 224 -4.94 29.60 3.04
CA ASN A 224 -5.79 28.47 3.45
C ASN A 224 -5.24 27.17 2.88
N MET A 225 -4.78 27.20 1.63
CA MET A 225 -4.14 26.05 0.99
C MET A 225 -2.81 25.69 1.66
N ALA A 226 -2.00 26.68 2.04
CA ALA A 226 -0.77 26.45 2.79
C ALA A 226 -1.03 25.76 4.14
N ILE A 227 -2.02 26.24 4.90
CA ILE A 227 -2.43 25.64 6.17
C ILE A 227 -2.91 24.20 5.95
N PHE A 228 -3.74 23.97 4.93
CA PHE A 228 -4.23 22.64 4.59
C PHE A 228 -3.07 21.67 4.25
N PHE A 229 -2.10 22.08 3.44
CA PHE A 229 -0.95 21.25 3.09
C PHE A 229 -0.08 20.95 4.33
N ILE A 230 0.23 21.95 5.16
CA ILE A 230 1.02 21.74 6.39
C ILE A 230 0.31 20.76 7.32
N PHE A 231 -1.00 20.94 7.54
CA PHE A 231 -1.79 20.04 8.38
C PHE A 231 -1.80 18.61 7.81
N SER A 232 -1.99 18.47 6.50
CA SER A 232 -1.98 17.16 5.82
C SER A 232 -0.62 16.47 5.94
N MET A 233 0.48 17.23 5.83
CA MET A 233 1.83 16.70 6.03
C MET A 233 2.03 16.20 7.47
N LEU A 234 1.64 17.00 8.47
CA LEU A 234 1.75 16.61 9.88
C LEU A 234 0.90 15.38 10.20
N LEU A 235 -0.31 15.31 9.66
CA LEU A 235 -1.18 14.13 9.78
C LEU A 235 -0.55 12.90 9.14
N GLY A 236 0.05 13.05 7.96
CA GLY A 236 0.78 11.97 7.27
C GLY A 236 1.96 11.46 8.10
N VAL A 237 2.73 12.34 8.72
CA VAL A 237 3.83 11.96 9.63
C VAL A 237 3.30 11.18 10.82
N ALA A 238 2.24 11.68 11.49
CA ALA A 238 1.64 10.99 12.63
C ALA A 238 1.14 9.59 12.27
N LEU A 239 0.43 9.46 11.15
CA LEU A 239 -0.04 8.17 10.63
C LEU A 239 1.11 7.21 10.32
N GLN A 240 2.19 7.69 9.71
CA GLN A 240 3.33 6.84 9.37
C GLN A 240 4.06 6.33 10.61
N ILE A 241 4.22 7.17 11.63
CA ILE A 241 4.78 6.76 12.93
C ILE A 241 3.89 5.68 13.57
N THR A 242 2.58 5.91 13.59
CA THR A 242 1.62 4.95 14.14
C THR A 242 1.69 3.61 13.38
N ASN A 243 1.65 3.64 12.06
CA ASN A 243 1.73 2.42 11.23
C ASN A 243 3.03 1.65 11.44
N GLY A 244 4.16 2.34 11.64
CA GLY A 244 5.46 1.71 11.79
C GLY A 244 5.74 1.16 13.19
N PHE A 245 5.23 1.80 14.21
CA PHE A 245 5.67 1.54 15.59
C PHE A 245 4.57 1.10 16.55
N ALA A 246 3.28 1.24 16.23
CA ALA A 246 2.22 0.84 17.14
C ALA A 246 2.21 -0.66 17.41
N ASN A 247 2.36 -1.51 16.39
CA ASN A 247 2.41 -2.96 16.58
C ASN A 247 3.67 -3.39 17.37
N PRO A 248 4.90 -2.98 17.02
CA PRO A 248 6.08 -3.24 17.85
C PRO A 248 5.92 -2.79 19.29
N PHE A 249 5.39 -1.59 19.51
CA PHE A 249 5.16 -1.04 20.85
C PHE A 249 4.20 -1.90 21.67
N ILE A 250 3.03 -2.25 21.11
CA ILE A 250 2.04 -3.07 21.79
C ILE A 250 2.59 -4.49 22.03
N SER A 251 3.28 -5.05 21.03
CA SER A 251 3.87 -6.38 21.13
C SER A 251 4.97 -6.49 22.19
N HIS A 252 5.67 -5.39 22.49
CA HIS A 252 6.69 -5.36 23.54
C HIS A 252 6.12 -5.66 24.93
N PHE A 253 4.85 -5.36 25.18
CA PHE A 253 4.20 -5.72 26.45
C PHE A 253 4.09 -7.21 26.71
N LYS A 254 4.35 -8.09 25.73
CA LYS A 254 4.52 -9.53 25.94
C LYS A 254 5.72 -9.87 26.85
N GLU A 255 6.74 -8.99 26.86
CA GLU A 255 7.95 -9.15 27.67
C GLU A 255 7.74 -8.71 29.13
N VAL A 256 6.66 -7.96 29.40
CA VAL A 256 6.30 -7.51 30.75
C VAL A 256 5.41 -8.57 31.41
N PRO A 257 5.84 -9.21 32.54
CA PRO A 257 5.13 -10.35 33.13
C PRO A 257 3.63 -10.10 33.40
N GLU A 258 3.27 -8.89 33.84
CA GLU A 258 1.89 -8.50 34.14
C GLU A 258 0.99 -8.47 32.90
N PHE A 259 1.55 -8.16 31.74
CA PHE A 259 0.82 -7.99 30.47
C PHE A 259 1.05 -9.12 29.48
N ALA A 260 2.00 -10.03 29.74
CA ALA A 260 2.39 -11.11 28.82
C ALA A 260 1.22 -11.98 28.33
N GLN A 261 0.18 -12.12 29.16
CA GLN A 261 -1.03 -12.90 28.85
C GLN A 261 -2.19 -12.02 28.34
N SER A 262 -2.01 -10.69 28.28
CA SER A 262 -3.09 -9.79 27.84
C SER A 262 -3.44 -10.05 26.37
N TRP A 263 -4.74 -9.99 26.08
CA TRP A 263 -5.23 -10.17 24.70
C TRP A 263 -4.61 -9.13 23.75
N GLY A 264 -4.51 -7.87 24.17
CA GLY A 264 -3.95 -6.77 23.36
C GLY A 264 -2.50 -6.99 22.97
N ALA A 265 -1.63 -7.38 23.94
CA ALA A 265 -0.23 -7.65 23.66
C ALA A 265 -0.05 -8.80 22.67
N ARG A 266 -0.90 -9.82 22.74
CA ARG A 266 -0.87 -10.98 21.85
C ARG A 266 -1.46 -10.71 20.47
N ASN A 267 -2.37 -9.75 20.35
CA ASN A 267 -3.14 -9.47 19.15
C ASN A 267 -3.02 -7.99 18.75
N ALA A 268 -1.77 -7.53 18.62
CA ALA A 268 -1.48 -6.11 18.38
C ALA A 268 -2.16 -5.55 17.12
N ASN A 269 -2.15 -6.29 16.00
CA ASN A 269 -2.85 -5.87 14.78
C ASN A 269 -4.36 -5.78 14.97
N ALA A 270 -4.96 -6.76 15.68
CA ALA A 270 -6.39 -6.72 15.97
C ALA A 270 -6.76 -5.51 16.84
N LEU A 271 -5.93 -5.19 17.84
CA LEU A 271 -6.12 -4.00 18.68
C LEU A 271 -6.02 -2.69 17.87
N ILE A 272 -5.07 -2.61 16.92
CA ILE A 272 -4.89 -1.42 16.08
C ILE A 272 -6.03 -1.27 15.07
N SER A 273 -6.71 -2.35 14.69
CA SER A 273 -7.79 -2.34 13.70
C SER A 273 -9.15 -1.87 14.24
N ILE A 274 -9.29 -1.75 15.56
CA ILE A 274 -10.48 -1.23 16.25
C ILE A 274 -10.45 0.28 16.30
#